data_aed0496062c81736323ca4b43619a243
#
_entry.id   aed0496062c81736323ca4b43619a243
#
_cell.length_a   1.000
_cell.length_b   1.000
_cell.length_c   1.000
_cell.angle_alpha   90.00
_cell.angle_beta   90.00
_cell.angle_gamma   90.00
#
_symmetry.space_group_name_H-M   'P 1'
#
loop_
_entity.id
_entity.type
_entity.pdbx_description
1 polymer ?
#
loop_
_entity_poly.entity_id
_entity_poly.type
_entity_poly.pdbx_seq_one_letter_code
_entity_poly.pdbx_strand_id
1 'polypeptide(L)'
;MKKVLLFFVYLISLQLLVANQVDTLTAKQVALHFYNSKTAASIQKNLQEFVLVYPSTSQQKSVNQEALVYIYNAGDAGFVIVAADNRVRPILGYSTEGAYNPNHIPPAFMSWIQSYEDEIQYAIDNEISATSSTTQAWQALLSGTLFRQKGTTASGSPMITTKWGQGNRYNSQCPFDVNLNTHCVTGCVVVAMAQVMNYWKHPHKGFGAHTYVDHPFGLLSADFENTIYRFDSMPNALSSYTPANQIYAVAVLMYHCGVSMEMDYGVYGSNASLAEYVPGSPSAELALKSFFGYPDIIGLHRSQHSDSLWIQILKNEIDSARPVLYRASGDIGGHAFVLDAYDDSNYFHINWGWTGYADGYFSVSSLNPASYSFPNGHYILINIKPSDYIINPDSNHIV
;
A
#
# COMPACT_ATOMS: atom_id res chain seq x y z
N MET A 1 27.00 -58.03 36.17
CA MET A 1 26.58 -57.39 34.89
C MET A 1 26.03 -56.01 35.23
N LYS A 2 26.83 -54.95 35.10
CA LYS A 2 26.41 -53.56 35.36
C LYS A 2 25.87 -52.98 34.03
N LYS A 3 24.60 -52.60 34.01
CA LYS A 3 24.00 -51.89 32.86
C LYS A 3 24.44 -50.43 32.97
N VAL A 4 25.24 -49.97 32.00
CA VAL A 4 25.56 -48.54 31.79
C VAL A 4 24.42 -47.93 31.00
N LEU A 5 23.71 -47.02 31.65
CA LEU A 5 22.66 -46.20 31.04
C LEU A 5 23.32 -44.98 30.41
N LEU A 6 23.47 -44.95 29.07
CA LEU A 6 23.93 -43.75 28.35
C LEU A 6 22.78 -42.76 28.29
N PHE A 7 22.89 -41.65 29.00
CA PHE A 7 22.08 -40.47 28.86
C PHE A 7 22.62 -39.64 27.68
N PHE A 8 21.93 -39.67 26.56
CA PHE A 8 22.12 -38.70 25.47
C PHE A 8 21.52 -37.37 25.91
N VAL A 9 22.34 -36.46 26.37
CA VAL A 9 21.97 -35.05 26.57
C VAL A 9 21.95 -34.42 25.18
N TYR A 10 20.78 -34.21 24.62
CA TYR A 10 20.60 -33.32 23.48
C TYR A 10 20.88 -31.88 23.97
N LEU A 11 22.06 -31.38 23.73
CA LEU A 11 22.34 -29.95 23.80
C LEU A 11 21.62 -29.28 22.61
N ILE A 12 20.44 -28.77 22.86
CA ILE A 12 19.84 -27.76 22.00
C ILE A 12 20.70 -26.52 22.19
N SER A 13 21.67 -26.32 21.29
CA SER A 13 22.36 -25.05 21.17
C SER A 13 21.35 -23.99 20.80
N LEU A 14 20.90 -23.21 21.79
CA LEU A 14 20.20 -21.95 21.55
C LEU A 14 21.25 -21.05 20.87
N GLN A 15 21.31 -21.07 19.55
CA GLN A 15 22.05 -20.06 18.81
C GLN A 15 21.34 -18.74 19.07
N LEU A 16 21.89 -17.94 19.98
CA LEU A 16 21.57 -16.53 20.09
C LEU A 16 21.82 -15.95 18.69
N LEU A 17 20.78 -15.55 18.02
CA LEU A 17 20.91 -14.76 16.79
C LEU A 17 21.65 -13.49 17.21
N VAL A 18 22.95 -13.45 16.93
CA VAL A 18 23.72 -12.20 17.01
C VAL A 18 23.14 -11.28 15.96
N ALA A 19 23.03 -9.99 16.28
CA ALA A 19 22.58 -8.97 15.34
C ALA A 19 23.52 -8.95 14.12
N ASN A 20 23.03 -9.42 12.96
CA ASN A 20 23.83 -9.62 11.78
C ASN A 20 23.00 -9.41 10.50
N GLN A 21 23.69 -9.03 9.47
CA GLN A 21 23.19 -9.09 8.11
C GLN A 21 22.74 -10.51 7.75
N VAL A 22 21.63 -10.61 7.05
CA VAL A 22 21.02 -11.85 6.57
C VAL A 22 21.47 -12.08 5.13
N ASP A 23 22.06 -13.24 4.87
CA ASP A 23 22.45 -13.61 3.51
C ASP A 23 21.24 -13.94 2.61
N THR A 24 21.46 -13.91 1.30
CA THR A 24 20.40 -14.12 0.30
C THR A 24 19.78 -15.53 0.38
N LEU A 25 20.53 -16.57 0.75
CA LEU A 25 20.00 -17.93 0.85
C LEU A 25 19.08 -18.06 2.07
N THR A 26 19.50 -17.52 3.20
CA THR A 26 18.69 -17.44 4.43
C THR A 26 17.42 -16.66 4.19
N ALA A 27 17.51 -15.47 3.58
CA ALA A 27 16.35 -14.66 3.24
C ALA A 27 15.40 -15.38 2.27
N LYS A 28 15.93 -16.13 1.30
CA LYS A 28 15.15 -16.94 0.36
C LYS A 28 14.37 -18.05 1.05
N GLN A 29 14.95 -18.72 2.04
CA GLN A 29 14.26 -19.75 2.85
C GLN A 29 13.13 -19.12 3.68
N VAL A 30 13.40 -17.98 4.29
CA VAL A 30 12.39 -17.20 5.04
C VAL A 30 11.23 -16.80 4.14
N ALA A 31 11.52 -16.28 2.93
CA ALA A 31 10.51 -15.94 1.93
C ALA A 31 9.63 -17.15 1.55
N LEU A 32 10.26 -18.29 1.26
CA LEU A 32 9.56 -19.54 0.92
C LEU A 32 8.61 -19.99 2.02
N HIS A 33 9.11 -20.12 3.24
CA HIS A 33 8.30 -20.61 4.37
C HIS A 33 7.13 -19.67 4.65
N PHE A 34 7.38 -18.35 4.62
CA PHE A 34 6.33 -17.36 4.80
C PHE A 34 5.27 -17.45 3.70
N TYR A 35 5.67 -17.43 2.42
CA TYR A 35 4.73 -17.49 1.30
C TYR A 35 3.85 -18.74 1.36
N ASN A 36 4.46 -19.90 1.62
CA ASN A 36 3.74 -21.16 1.75
C ASN A 36 2.79 -21.17 2.97
N SER A 37 3.06 -20.39 4.01
CA SER A 37 2.13 -20.23 5.14
C SER A 37 0.88 -19.42 4.78
N LYS A 38 1.00 -18.50 3.81
CA LYS A 38 -0.09 -17.63 3.34
C LYS A 38 -0.91 -18.21 2.19
N THR A 39 -0.40 -19.27 1.54
CA THR A 39 -1.03 -19.88 0.37
C THR A 39 -1.66 -21.23 0.67
N ALA A 40 -2.62 -21.67 -0.16
CA ALA A 40 -3.23 -22.98 -0.03
C ALA A 40 -2.22 -24.09 -0.36
N ALA A 41 -2.39 -25.29 0.22
CA ALA A 41 -1.48 -26.41 0.02
C ALA A 41 -1.31 -26.82 -1.46
N SER A 42 -2.33 -26.58 -2.30
CA SER A 42 -2.31 -26.88 -3.74
C SER A 42 -1.44 -25.95 -4.58
N ILE A 43 -1.02 -24.80 -4.03
CA ILE A 43 -0.23 -23.78 -4.72
C ILE A 43 1.08 -23.45 -4.00
N GLN A 44 1.51 -24.33 -3.08
CA GLN A 44 2.79 -24.19 -2.42
C GLN A 44 3.94 -24.26 -3.42
N LYS A 45 4.97 -23.48 -3.15
CA LYS A 45 6.18 -23.34 -3.95
C LYS A 45 7.36 -24.07 -3.34
N ASN A 46 8.35 -24.36 -4.17
CA ASN A 46 9.65 -24.86 -3.73
C ASN A 46 10.74 -23.77 -3.86
N LEU A 47 11.92 -24.03 -3.31
CA LEU A 47 13.00 -23.02 -3.22
C LEU A 47 13.48 -22.56 -4.60
N GLN A 48 13.44 -23.40 -5.65
CA GLN A 48 13.88 -23.06 -7.00
C GLN A 48 12.96 -22.04 -7.67
N GLU A 49 11.69 -22.01 -7.28
CA GLU A 49 10.69 -21.08 -7.83
C GLU A 49 10.81 -19.66 -7.26
N PHE A 50 11.60 -19.46 -6.18
CA PHE A 50 11.88 -18.14 -5.63
C PHE A 50 13.08 -17.51 -6.30
N VAL A 51 12.88 -16.38 -6.99
CA VAL A 51 13.90 -15.64 -7.70
C VAL A 51 14.13 -14.28 -7.04
N LEU A 52 15.37 -13.97 -6.66
CA LEU A 52 15.74 -12.65 -6.16
C LEU A 52 15.63 -11.62 -7.30
N VAL A 53 14.84 -10.58 -7.08
CA VAL A 53 14.56 -9.53 -8.08
C VAL A 53 14.91 -8.13 -7.60
N TYR A 54 15.15 -7.96 -6.28
CA TYR A 54 15.65 -6.72 -5.68
C TYR A 54 16.63 -7.04 -4.53
N PRO A 55 17.77 -6.33 -4.38
CA PRO A 55 18.23 -5.32 -5.32
C PRO A 55 18.57 -5.96 -6.68
N SER A 56 18.24 -5.26 -7.74
CA SER A 56 18.66 -5.71 -9.08
C SER A 56 20.16 -5.48 -9.25
N THR A 57 20.82 -6.29 -10.08
CA THR A 57 22.25 -6.13 -10.38
C THR A 57 22.61 -4.76 -10.97
N SER A 58 21.63 -4.06 -11.56
CA SER A 58 21.79 -2.70 -12.09
C SER A 58 21.63 -1.60 -11.03
N GLN A 59 21.03 -1.91 -9.86
CA GLN A 59 20.79 -0.97 -8.75
C GLN A 59 21.88 -1.02 -7.68
N GLN A 60 22.78 -1.98 -7.71
CA GLN A 60 23.96 -1.99 -6.85
C GLN A 60 24.90 -0.85 -7.26
N LYS A 61 24.67 0.33 -6.68
CA LYS A 61 25.39 1.58 -7.01
C LYS A 61 26.87 1.59 -6.61
N SER A 62 27.32 0.65 -5.81
CA SER A 62 28.74 0.47 -5.47
C SER A 62 29.03 -0.97 -5.04
N VAL A 63 30.24 -1.44 -5.30
CA VAL A 63 30.73 -2.80 -4.98
C VAL A 63 30.72 -3.11 -3.46
N ASN A 64 30.46 -2.11 -2.62
CA ASN A 64 30.58 -2.19 -1.14
C ASN A 64 29.29 -1.82 -0.38
N GLN A 65 28.13 -1.62 -1.04
CA GLN A 65 26.91 -1.35 -0.32
C GLN A 65 26.11 -2.64 -0.13
N GLU A 66 25.97 -3.05 1.12
CA GLU A 66 25.19 -4.22 1.52
C GLU A 66 23.69 -3.94 1.28
N ALA A 67 22.96 -4.97 0.84
CA ALA A 67 21.53 -4.85 0.66
C ALA A 67 20.84 -4.73 2.03
N LEU A 68 19.82 -3.89 2.13
CA LEU A 68 19.00 -3.72 3.32
C LEU A 68 17.67 -4.47 3.21
N VAL A 69 17.21 -4.68 1.97
CA VAL A 69 15.95 -5.35 1.63
C VAL A 69 16.18 -6.33 0.48
N TYR A 70 15.51 -7.47 0.53
CA TYR A 70 15.42 -8.44 -0.56
C TYR A 70 13.97 -8.59 -1.01
N ILE A 71 13.72 -8.63 -2.32
CA ILE A 71 12.43 -9.02 -2.88
C ILE A 71 12.62 -10.30 -3.69
N TYR A 72 11.84 -11.32 -3.35
CA TYR A 72 11.79 -12.59 -4.06
C TYR A 72 10.45 -12.78 -4.74
N ASN A 73 10.46 -13.02 -6.05
CA ASN A 73 9.28 -13.47 -6.76
C ASN A 73 9.05 -14.97 -6.55
N ALA A 74 7.81 -15.37 -6.29
CA ALA A 74 7.34 -16.76 -6.27
C ALA A 74 6.80 -17.16 -7.65
N GLY A 75 7.67 -17.15 -8.67
CA GLY A 75 7.26 -17.18 -10.07
C GLY A 75 6.41 -15.96 -10.42
N ASP A 76 5.29 -16.18 -11.14
CA ASP A 76 4.31 -15.12 -11.48
C ASP A 76 3.15 -15.02 -10.48
N ALA A 77 3.23 -15.77 -9.37
CA ALA A 77 2.11 -15.92 -8.44
C ALA A 77 2.16 -14.99 -7.21
N GLY A 78 3.21 -14.18 -7.09
CA GLY A 78 3.38 -13.26 -5.98
C GLY A 78 4.83 -12.93 -5.70
N PHE A 79 5.06 -12.15 -4.64
CA PHE A 79 6.40 -11.80 -4.16
C PHE A 79 6.43 -11.71 -2.63
N VAL A 80 7.63 -11.79 -2.06
CA VAL A 80 7.87 -11.57 -0.62
C VAL A 80 9.03 -10.59 -0.46
N ILE A 81 8.86 -9.63 0.44
CA ILE A 81 9.85 -8.64 0.83
C ILE A 81 10.42 -9.05 2.18
N VAL A 82 11.73 -9.29 2.23
CA VAL A 82 12.45 -9.78 3.40
C VAL A 82 13.49 -8.74 3.82
N ALA A 83 13.59 -8.47 5.10
CA ALA A 83 14.67 -7.64 5.64
C ALA A 83 16.02 -8.34 5.46
N ALA A 84 17.06 -7.57 5.14
CA ALA A 84 18.44 -8.09 5.02
C ALA A 84 19.21 -7.96 6.33
N ASP A 85 18.56 -7.61 7.44
CA ASP A 85 19.14 -7.54 8.77
C ASP A 85 18.18 -8.11 9.82
N ASN A 86 18.68 -8.92 10.74
CA ASN A 86 17.83 -9.60 11.72
C ASN A 86 17.51 -8.76 12.97
N ARG A 87 17.96 -7.51 13.04
CA ARG A 87 17.54 -6.54 14.07
C ARG A 87 16.09 -6.15 13.95
N VAL A 88 15.53 -6.26 12.74
CA VAL A 88 14.16 -5.91 12.43
C VAL A 88 13.33 -7.15 12.10
N ARG A 89 12.02 -6.98 11.97
CA ARG A 89 11.10 -8.07 11.59
C ARG A 89 11.48 -8.70 10.24
N PRO A 90 11.37 -10.03 10.07
CA PRO A 90 11.83 -10.72 8.86
C PRO A 90 11.06 -10.35 7.60
N ILE A 91 9.73 -10.23 7.68
CA ILE A 91 8.87 -9.92 6.54
C ILE A 91 8.42 -8.47 6.61
N LEU A 92 8.59 -7.76 5.51
CA LEU A 92 8.22 -6.34 5.38
C LEU A 92 6.92 -6.18 4.58
N GLY A 93 6.66 -7.09 3.65
CA GLY A 93 5.46 -7.14 2.84
C GLY A 93 5.42 -8.35 1.92
N TYR A 94 4.26 -8.60 1.31
CA TYR A 94 4.08 -9.70 0.35
C TYR A 94 2.86 -9.48 -0.53
N SER A 95 2.84 -10.17 -1.65
CA SER A 95 1.65 -10.37 -2.46
C SER A 95 1.52 -11.85 -2.81
N THR A 96 0.28 -12.33 -2.95
CA THR A 96 -0.03 -13.66 -3.50
C THR A 96 -0.58 -13.58 -4.92
N GLU A 97 -0.43 -12.42 -5.57
CA GLU A 97 -0.85 -12.16 -6.94
C GLU A 97 0.24 -11.36 -7.67
N GLY A 98 0.43 -11.67 -8.96
CA GLY A 98 1.38 -10.98 -9.82
C GLY A 98 2.85 -11.18 -9.41
N ALA A 99 3.76 -10.52 -10.10
CA ALA A 99 5.19 -10.58 -9.82
C ALA A 99 5.76 -9.16 -9.74
N TYR A 100 6.74 -8.95 -8.88
CA TYR A 100 7.52 -7.71 -8.90
C TYR A 100 8.38 -7.63 -10.17
N ASN A 101 8.28 -6.53 -10.89
CA ASN A 101 9.07 -6.27 -12.09
C ASN A 101 9.91 -4.99 -11.91
N PRO A 102 11.23 -5.06 -11.81
CA PRO A 102 12.08 -3.90 -11.53
C PRO A 102 12.02 -2.82 -12.63
N ASN A 103 11.52 -3.14 -13.82
CA ASN A 103 11.39 -2.20 -14.93
C ASN A 103 10.03 -1.47 -14.95
N HIS A 104 9.13 -1.79 -14.03
CA HIS A 104 7.79 -1.20 -13.98
C HIS A 104 7.30 -1.10 -12.54
N ILE A 105 7.85 -0.14 -11.80
CA ILE A 105 7.62 -0.02 -10.36
C ILE A 105 6.82 1.24 -10.06
N PRO A 106 5.72 1.15 -9.27
CA PRO A 106 5.03 2.33 -8.79
C PRO A 106 5.97 3.21 -7.95
N PRO A 107 6.05 4.53 -8.20
CA PRO A 107 6.85 5.42 -7.36
C PRO A 107 6.49 5.33 -5.87
N ALA A 108 5.19 5.18 -5.56
CA ALA A 108 4.70 4.98 -4.19
C ALA A 108 5.30 3.73 -3.53
N PHE A 109 5.35 2.62 -4.25
CA PHE A 109 5.97 1.38 -3.77
C PHE A 109 7.48 1.58 -3.50
N MET A 110 8.19 2.26 -4.39
CA MET A 110 9.62 2.52 -4.18
C MET A 110 9.88 3.43 -2.98
N SER A 111 9.07 4.47 -2.78
CA SER A 111 9.15 5.30 -1.58
C SER A 111 8.89 4.49 -0.30
N TRP A 112 7.97 3.52 -0.38
CA TRP A 112 7.68 2.62 0.74
C TRP A 112 8.84 1.68 1.04
N ILE A 113 9.48 1.09 0.03
CA ILE A 113 10.71 0.28 0.21
C ILE A 113 11.84 1.12 0.79
N GLN A 114 12.03 2.35 0.30
CA GLN A 114 13.05 3.25 0.83
C GLN A 114 12.83 3.53 2.32
N SER A 115 11.61 3.73 2.77
CA SER A 115 11.32 3.92 4.20
C SER A 115 11.71 2.71 5.05
N TYR A 116 11.56 1.50 4.52
CA TYR A 116 12.05 0.29 5.19
C TYR A 116 13.58 0.24 5.24
N GLU A 117 14.24 0.59 4.15
CA GLU A 117 15.70 0.65 4.10
C GLU A 117 16.25 1.67 5.11
N ASP A 118 15.62 2.84 5.22
CA ASP A 118 16.00 3.88 6.18
C ASP A 118 15.85 3.40 7.63
N GLU A 119 14.76 2.69 7.97
CA GLU A 119 14.57 2.11 9.31
C GLU A 119 15.60 1.02 9.61
N ILE A 120 15.92 0.17 8.65
CA ILE A 120 16.93 -0.89 8.80
C ILE A 120 18.31 -0.27 8.99
N GLN A 121 18.67 0.72 8.16
CA GLN A 121 19.94 1.43 8.26
C GLN A 121 20.06 2.13 9.61
N TYR A 122 19.01 2.80 10.06
CA TYR A 122 18.99 3.41 11.40
C TYR A 122 19.23 2.39 12.53
N ALA A 123 18.60 1.21 12.44
CA ALA A 123 18.78 0.16 13.43
C ALA A 123 20.23 -0.39 13.44
N ILE A 124 20.88 -0.44 12.27
CA ILE A 124 22.29 -0.83 12.12
C ILE A 124 23.20 0.24 12.72
N ASP A 125 23.06 1.50 12.32
CA ASP A 125 23.91 2.62 12.69
C ASP A 125 23.86 2.92 14.20
N ASN A 126 22.71 2.64 14.84
CA ASN A 126 22.52 2.85 16.28
C ASN A 126 22.65 1.55 17.10
N GLU A 127 23.13 0.46 16.50
CA GLU A 127 23.34 -0.84 17.16
C GLU A 127 22.10 -1.35 17.92
N ILE A 128 20.89 -1.09 17.38
CA ILE A 128 19.64 -1.46 18.03
C ILE A 128 19.47 -2.97 17.99
N SER A 129 19.28 -3.58 19.16
CA SER A 129 19.10 -5.03 19.26
C SER A 129 17.72 -5.47 18.80
N ALA A 130 17.63 -6.68 18.24
CA ALA A 130 16.35 -7.33 17.97
C ALA A 130 15.52 -7.52 19.25
N THR A 131 14.23 -7.28 19.18
CA THR A 131 13.33 -7.63 20.28
C THR A 131 13.16 -9.15 20.38
N SER A 132 12.70 -9.65 21.53
CA SER A 132 12.40 -11.08 21.67
C SER A 132 11.38 -11.57 20.65
N SER A 133 10.37 -10.76 20.29
CA SER A 133 9.39 -11.09 19.28
C SER A 133 10.01 -11.13 17.87
N THR A 134 10.90 -10.22 17.54
CA THR A 134 11.66 -10.22 16.28
C THR A 134 12.50 -11.49 16.14
N THR A 135 13.27 -11.84 17.20
CA THR A 135 14.09 -13.04 17.22
C THR A 135 13.25 -14.32 17.04
N GLN A 136 12.11 -14.41 17.74
CA GLN A 136 11.19 -15.54 17.61
C GLN A 136 10.58 -15.63 16.19
N ALA A 137 10.24 -14.51 15.57
CA ALA A 137 9.72 -14.49 14.20
C ALA A 137 10.74 -15.03 13.19
N TRP A 138 12.02 -14.62 13.30
CA TRP A 138 13.11 -15.16 12.48
C TRP A 138 13.28 -16.67 12.69
N GLN A 139 13.33 -17.13 13.94
CA GLN A 139 13.48 -18.56 14.26
C GLN A 139 12.33 -19.41 13.73
N ALA A 140 11.09 -18.93 13.87
CA ALA A 140 9.90 -19.62 13.38
C ALA A 140 9.92 -19.77 11.85
N LEU A 141 10.31 -18.72 11.13
CA LEU A 141 10.42 -18.75 9.67
C LEU A 141 11.58 -19.63 9.20
N LEU A 142 12.74 -19.57 9.86
CA LEU A 142 13.90 -20.41 9.51
C LEU A 142 13.62 -21.89 9.73
N SER A 143 12.91 -22.24 10.80
CA SER A 143 12.56 -23.63 11.12
C SER A 143 11.37 -24.17 10.31
N GLY A 144 10.65 -23.31 9.56
CA GLY A 144 9.43 -23.68 8.87
C GLY A 144 8.27 -24.06 9.80
N THR A 145 8.37 -23.72 11.09
CA THR A 145 7.37 -24.06 12.12
C THR A 145 6.22 -23.09 12.23
N LEU A 146 6.01 -22.24 11.22
CA LEU A 146 4.85 -21.36 11.17
C LEU A 146 3.58 -22.21 11.13
N PHE A 147 2.98 -22.39 12.30
CA PHE A 147 1.64 -22.92 12.39
C PHE A 147 0.69 -21.93 11.72
N ARG A 148 -0.01 -22.39 10.70
CA ARG A 148 -1.16 -21.68 10.17
C ARG A 148 -2.12 -21.47 11.35
N GLN A 149 -2.19 -20.25 11.89
CA GLN A 149 -3.14 -19.94 12.95
C GLN A 149 -4.55 -20.05 12.35
N LYS A 150 -5.20 -21.16 12.68
CA LYS A 150 -6.58 -21.39 12.29
C LYS A 150 -7.44 -20.52 13.20
N GLY A 151 -7.93 -19.39 12.68
CA GLY A 151 -9.00 -18.66 13.36
C GLY A 151 -8.68 -17.28 13.93
N THR A 152 -7.69 -16.56 13.42
CA THR A 152 -7.65 -15.11 13.63
C THR A 152 -8.37 -14.43 12.46
N THR A 153 -9.24 -13.50 12.79
CA THR A 153 -10.03 -12.73 11.83
C THR A 153 -9.12 -11.81 11.02
N ALA A 154 -8.68 -12.30 9.87
CA ALA A 154 -8.30 -11.41 8.78
C ALA A 154 -9.56 -10.67 8.32
N SER A 155 -9.47 -9.44 7.88
CA SER A 155 -10.63 -8.66 7.39
C SER A 155 -11.27 -9.21 6.11
N GLY A 156 -10.87 -10.40 5.67
CA GLY A 156 -11.33 -10.96 4.39
C GLY A 156 -10.52 -10.46 3.19
N SER A 157 -11.14 -10.48 2.03
CA SER A 157 -10.55 -9.97 0.79
C SER A 157 -10.51 -8.44 0.78
N PRO A 158 -9.59 -7.81 0.03
CA PRO A 158 -9.58 -6.37 -0.17
C PRO A 158 -10.95 -5.84 -0.62
N MET A 159 -11.35 -4.70 -0.06
CA MET A 159 -12.64 -4.06 -0.38
C MET A 159 -12.64 -3.42 -1.77
N ILE A 160 -11.52 -2.83 -2.17
CA ILE A 160 -11.36 -2.17 -3.47
C ILE A 160 -11.06 -3.21 -4.53
N THR A 161 -11.98 -3.38 -5.48
CA THR A 161 -11.80 -4.29 -6.62
C THR A 161 -11.23 -3.61 -7.85
N THR A 162 -11.24 -2.28 -7.88
CA THR A 162 -10.69 -1.50 -8.99
C THR A 162 -9.18 -1.55 -9.01
N LYS A 163 -8.61 -1.74 -10.21
CA LYS A 163 -7.18 -1.70 -10.51
C LYS A 163 -6.93 -0.50 -11.44
N TRP A 164 -7.21 0.70 -10.94
CA TRP A 164 -7.08 1.92 -11.73
C TRP A 164 -5.67 2.48 -11.65
N GLY A 165 -5.33 3.32 -12.62
CA GLY A 165 -4.01 3.96 -12.73
C GLY A 165 -4.11 5.41 -13.15
N GLN A 166 -2.95 6.06 -13.33
CA GLN A 166 -2.86 7.52 -13.53
C GLN A 166 -2.81 7.96 -15.00
N GLY A 167 -2.40 7.06 -15.89
CA GLY A 167 -2.18 7.37 -17.31
C GLY A 167 -3.15 6.62 -18.22
N ASN A 168 -2.85 6.62 -19.49
CA ASN A 168 -3.48 5.85 -20.56
C ASN A 168 -4.97 5.51 -20.36
N ARG A 169 -5.87 6.24 -20.94
CA ARG A 169 -7.34 6.18 -20.82
C ARG A 169 -7.90 6.80 -19.54
N TYR A 170 -7.30 6.53 -18.37
CA TYR A 170 -7.74 7.14 -17.10
C TYR A 170 -7.64 8.66 -17.13
N ASN A 171 -6.64 9.19 -17.83
CA ASN A 171 -6.34 10.62 -17.94
C ASN A 171 -6.93 11.30 -19.18
N SER A 172 -7.83 10.65 -19.90
CA SER A 172 -8.33 11.16 -21.19
C SER A 172 -9.14 12.46 -21.10
N GLN A 173 -9.50 12.93 -19.90
CA GLN A 173 -10.14 14.21 -19.64
C GLN A 173 -9.18 15.22 -18.97
N CYS A 174 -7.98 14.82 -18.58
CA CYS A 174 -6.97 15.71 -18.01
C CYS A 174 -6.43 16.67 -19.10
N PRO A 175 -5.79 17.80 -18.72
CA PRO A 175 -5.17 18.72 -19.65
C PRO A 175 -4.23 18.03 -20.64
N PHE A 176 -4.19 18.54 -21.86
CA PHE A 176 -3.38 17.99 -22.94
C PHE A 176 -2.17 18.88 -23.22
N ASP A 177 -0.97 18.30 -23.12
CA ASP A 177 0.26 18.98 -23.48
C ASP A 177 0.51 18.84 -24.99
N VAL A 178 0.40 19.95 -25.71
CA VAL A 178 0.55 19.98 -27.17
C VAL A 178 1.99 19.74 -27.63
N ASN A 179 2.98 20.07 -26.75
CA ASN A 179 4.40 19.89 -27.09
C ASN A 179 4.82 18.43 -26.97
N LEU A 180 4.30 17.74 -25.98
CA LEU A 180 4.56 16.31 -25.73
C LEU A 180 3.52 15.40 -26.37
N ASN A 181 2.46 15.98 -26.97
CA ASN A 181 1.38 15.25 -27.63
C ASN A 181 0.74 14.17 -26.75
N THR A 182 0.46 14.50 -25.49
CA THR A 182 -0.13 13.57 -24.52
C THR A 182 -0.92 14.31 -23.44
N HIS A 183 -1.85 13.60 -22.79
CA HIS A 183 -2.53 14.12 -21.60
C HIS A 183 -1.61 14.06 -20.37
N CYS A 184 -1.76 15.01 -19.46
CA CYS A 184 -1.21 14.95 -18.11
C CYS A 184 -1.71 13.72 -17.38
N VAL A 185 -0.93 13.18 -16.46
CA VAL A 185 -1.40 12.09 -15.58
C VAL A 185 -2.42 12.60 -14.56
N THR A 186 -3.29 11.73 -14.08
CA THR A 186 -4.33 12.12 -13.09
C THR A 186 -3.79 12.50 -11.73
N GLY A 187 -2.62 11.95 -11.33
CA GLY A 187 -2.08 12.04 -9.98
C GLY A 187 -2.57 10.92 -9.05
N CYS A 188 -1.71 10.51 -8.10
CA CYS A 188 -2.00 9.39 -7.19
C CYS A 188 -3.16 9.68 -6.24
N VAL A 189 -3.30 10.94 -5.76
CA VAL A 189 -4.39 11.36 -4.87
C VAL A 189 -5.75 11.19 -5.56
N VAL A 190 -5.83 11.57 -6.85
CA VAL A 190 -7.04 11.38 -7.67
C VAL A 190 -7.40 9.91 -7.79
N VAL A 191 -6.43 9.04 -8.12
CA VAL A 191 -6.72 7.61 -8.29
C VAL A 191 -7.23 7.00 -6.98
N ALA A 192 -6.56 7.30 -5.86
CA ALA A 192 -6.97 6.81 -4.55
C ALA A 192 -8.38 7.29 -4.18
N MET A 193 -8.67 8.59 -4.34
CA MET A 193 -9.96 9.19 -4.07
C MET A 193 -11.08 8.60 -4.95
N ALA A 194 -10.85 8.51 -6.25
CA ALA A 194 -11.84 8.00 -7.21
C ALA A 194 -12.15 6.52 -6.98
N GLN A 195 -11.18 5.69 -6.59
CA GLN A 195 -11.41 4.28 -6.23
C GLN A 195 -12.28 4.14 -4.98
N VAL A 196 -12.07 4.98 -3.96
CA VAL A 196 -12.94 4.98 -2.77
C VAL A 196 -14.36 5.48 -3.11
N MET A 197 -14.49 6.52 -3.94
CA MET A 197 -15.81 6.98 -4.42
C MET A 197 -16.52 5.89 -5.24
N ASN A 198 -15.77 5.14 -6.06
CA ASN A 198 -16.34 4.02 -6.82
C ASN A 198 -16.73 2.83 -5.92
N TYR A 199 -16.01 2.57 -4.84
CA TYR A 199 -16.39 1.57 -3.84
C TYR A 199 -17.77 1.88 -3.24
N TRP A 200 -17.99 3.13 -2.83
CA TRP A 200 -19.27 3.60 -2.28
C TRP A 200 -20.36 3.83 -3.34
N LYS A 201 -20.03 3.85 -4.63
CA LYS A 201 -20.94 4.28 -5.73
C LYS A 201 -21.57 5.65 -5.44
N HIS A 202 -20.82 6.54 -4.81
CA HIS A 202 -21.29 7.84 -4.32
C HIS A 202 -20.27 8.96 -4.65
N PRO A 203 -20.78 10.19 -4.91
CA PRO A 203 -22.18 10.57 -5.07
C PRO A 203 -22.69 10.29 -6.50
N HIS A 204 -24.00 10.14 -6.68
CA HIS A 204 -24.60 10.10 -8.02
C HIS A 204 -24.38 11.42 -8.76
N LYS A 205 -24.45 12.56 -8.05
CA LYS A 205 -24.04 13.90 -8.45
C LYS A 205 -23.35 14.58 -7.29
N GLY A 206 -22.37 15.43 -7.57
CA GLY A 206 -21.73 16.25 -6.54
C GLY A 206 -22.53 17.52 -6.21
N PHE A 207 -21.89 18.46 -5.54
CA PHE A 207 -22.46 19.73 -5.12
C PHE A 207 -21.71 20.90 -5.74
N GLY A 208 -22.42 21.82 -6.39
CA GLY A 208 -21.87 23.02 -6.99
C GLY A 208 -20.87 22.77 -8.13
N ALA A 209 -19.96 23.70 -8.29
CA ALA A 209 -18.91 23.70 -9.31
C ALA A 209 -17.62 24.29 -8.73
N HIS A 210 -16.49 23.99 -9.36
CA HIS A 210 -15.20 24.58 -9.01
C HIS A 210 -14.41 24.97 -10.25
N THR A 211 -13.60 26.06 -10.10
CA THR A 211 -12.77 26.58 -11.18
C THR A 211 -11.49 27.15 -10.59
N TYR A 212 -10.35 26.82 -11.19
CA TYR A 212 -9.05 27.34 -10.80
C TYR A 212 -8.15 27.53 -12.02
N VAL A 213 -7.01 28.18 -11.84
CA VAL A 213 -6.00 28.36 -12.89
C VAL A 213 -4.84 27.44 -12.62
N ASP A 214 -4.56 26.54 -13.56
CA ASP A 214 -3.40 25.68 -13.56
C ASP A 214 -2.36 26.16 -14.59
N HIS A 215 -1.11 26.27 -14.21
CA HIS A 215 -0.03 26.68 -15.09
C HIS A 215 0.78 25.47 -15.58
N PRO A 216 0.92 25.25 -16.91
CA PRO A 216 0.63 26.17 -18.03
C PRO A 216 -0.76 25.97 -18.70
N PHE A 217 -1.66 25.12 -18.15
CA PHE A 217 -2.86 24.66 -18.83
C PHE A 217 -4.04 25.66 -18.78
N GLY A 218 -3.94 26.72 -17.99
CA GLY A 218 -4.93 27.79 -17.94
C GLY A 218 -6.12 27.46 -17.03
N LEU A 219 -7.30 27.99 -17.41
CA LEU A 219 -8.51 27.84 -16.60
C LEU A 219 -9.09 26.43 -16.73
N LEU A 220 -9.16 25.71 -15.61
CA LEU A 220 -9.78 24.40 -15.50
C LEU A 220 -11.05 24.49 -14.65
N SER A 221 -12.09 23.75 -15.03
CA SER A 221 -13.38 23.80 -14.35
C SER A 221 -14.09 22.45 -14.36
N ALA A 222 -14.91 22.22 -13.33
CA ALA A 222 -15.80 21.07 -13.22
C ALA A 222 -17.14 21.49 -12.61
N ASP A 223 -18.24 21.03 -13.21
CA ASP A 223 -19.60 21.21 -12.72
C ASP A 223 -20.08 19.89 -12.09
N PHE A 224 -19.93 19.78 -10.78
CA PHE A 224 -20.23 18.56 -10.04
C PHE A 224 -21.75 18.33 -9.93
N GLU A 225 -22.51 19.41 -9.78
CA GLU A 225 -23.94 19.40 -9.55
C GLU A 225 -24.72 18.93 -10.79
N ASN A 226 -24.23 19.24 -11.98
CA ASN A 226 -24.89 18.86 -13.24
C ASN A 226 -24.27 17.62 -13.90
N THR A 227 -23.23 17.02 -13.28
CA THR A 227 -22.60 15.80 -13.79
C THR A 227 -23.12 14.55 -13.09
N ILE A 228 -23.59 13.57 -13.87
CA ILE A 228 -24.00 12.26 -13.38
C ILE A 228 -22.78 11.34 -13.41
N TYR A 229 -22.30 10.88 -12.23
CA TYR A 229 -21.26 9.87 -12.13
C TYR A 229 -21.86 8.48 -12.33
N ARG A 230 -21.51 7.84 -13.45
CA ARG A 230 -22.08 6.54 -13.87
C ARG A 230 -21.24 5.38 -13.34
N PHE A 231 -21.22 5.19 -12.03
CA PHE A 231 -20.41 4.15 -11.38
C PHE A 231 -20.65 2.74 -11.93
N ASP A 232 -21.89 2.41 -12.30
CA ASP A 232 -22.22 1.11 -12.90
C ASP A 232 -21.59 0.88 -14.29
N SER A 233 -21.15 1.95 -14.93
CA SER A 233 -20.44 1.91 -16.22
C SER A 233 -18.93 1.94 -16.06
N MET A 234 -18.41 1.98 -14.81
CA MET A 234 -16.96 2.04 -14.53
C MET A 234 -16.43 0.64 -14.26
N PRO A 235 -15.66 0.04 -15.20
CA PRO A 235 -15.10 -1.29 -14.99
C PRO A 235 -13.95 -1.27 -13.97
N ASN A 236 -13.63 -2.42 -13.40
CA ASN A 236 -12.53 -2.57 -12.44
C ASN A 236 -11.15 -2.23 -13.02
N ALA A 237 -10.98 -2.35 -14.34
CA ALA A 237 -9.76 -1.95 -15.05
C ALA A 237 -10.08 -1.50 -16.47
N LEU A 238 -9.31 -0.55 -17.00
CA LEU A 238 -9.41 -0.11 -18.40
C LEU A 238 -8.37 -0.83 -19.25
N SER A 239 -8.78 -1.24 -20.44
CA SER A 239 -7.94 -1.91 -21.44
C SER A 239 -8.13 -1.31 -22.83
N SER A 240 -7.40 -1.81 -23.84
CA SER A 240 -7.59 -1.42 -25.25
C SER A 240 -8.96 -1.80 -25.80
N TYR A 241 -9.66 -2.71 -25.16
CA TYR A 241 -10.99 -3.19 -25.56
C TYR A 241 -12.13 -2.54 -24.80
N THR A 242 -11.82 -1.67 -23.81
CA THR A 242 -12.85 -0.99 -23.02
C THR A 242 -13.61 0.01 -23.89
N PRO A 243 -14.97 -0.04 -23.91
CA PRO A 243 -15.80 0.90 -24.67
C PRO A 243 -15.56 2.37 -24.27
N ALA A 244 -15.65 3.27 -25.24
CA ALA A 244 -15.36 4.70 -25.04
C ALA A 244 -16.23 5.36 -23.94
N ASN A 245 -17.50 4.97 -23.81
CA ASN A 245 -18.39 5.47 -22.76
C ASN A 245 -17.96 5.04 -21.35
N GLN A 246 -17.39 3.86 -21.20
CA GLN A 246 -16.84 3.38 -19.93
C GLN A 246 -15.52 4.08 -19.58
N ILE A 247 -14.63 4.28 -20.57
CA ILE A 247 -13.42 5.08 -20.41
C ILE A 247 -13.81 6.50 -19.98
N TYR A 248 -14.76 7.13 -20.67
CA TYR A 248 -15.24 8.47 -20.37
C TYR A 248 -15.82 8.57 -18.95
N ALA A 249 -16.59 7.58 -18.49
CA ALA A 249 -17.16 7.57 -17.15
C ALA A 249 -16.07 7.62 -16.06
N VAL A 250 -15.02 6.79 -16.19
CA VAL A 250 -13.89 6.81 -15.25
C VAL A 250 -13.09 8.10 -15.37
N ALA A 251 -12.76 8.54 -16.58
CA ALA A 251 -11.92 9.71 -16.81
C ALA A 251 -12.57 11.02 -16.36
N VAL A 252 -13.90 11.16 -16.47
CA VAL A 252 -14.64 12.33 -15.94
C VAL A 252 -14.56 12.35 -14.41
N LEU A 253 -14.77 11.22 -13.74
CA LEU A 253 -14.62 11.15 -12.29
C LEU A 253 -13.19 11.56 -11.87
N MET A 254 -12.17 11.02 -12.54
CA MET A 254 -10.77 11.35 -12.30
C MET A 254 -10.49 12.86 -12.46
N TYR A 255 -10.94 13.44 -13.58
CA TYR A 255 -10.74 14.87 -13.85
C TYR A 255 -11.46 15.74 -12.81
N HIS A 256 -12.70 15.41 -12.46
CA HIS A 256 -13.47 16.15 -11.46
C HIS A 256 -12.84 16.05 -10.07
N CYS A 257 -12.32 14.89 -9.67
CA CYS A 257 -11.51 14.78 -8.45
C CYS A 257 -10.30 15.71 -8.51
N GLY A 258 -9.59 15.78 -9.64
CA GLY A 258 -8.43 16.66 -9.80
C GLY A 258 -8.81 18.14 -9.69
N VAL A 259 -9.85 18.58 -10.41
CA VAL A 259 -10.33 19.97 -10.35
C VAL A 259 -10.77 20.35 -8.94
N SER A 260 -11.46 19.46 -8.22
CA SER A 260 -11.99 19.73 -6.87
C SER A 260 -10.92 20.01 -5.82
N MET A 261 -9.67 19.59 -6.06
CA MET A 261 -8.54 19.78 -5.16
C MET A 261 -7.42 20.66 -5.76
N GLU A 262 -7.71 21.35 -6.87
CA GLU A 262 -6.77 22.22 -7.60
C GLU A 262 -5.47 21.50 -7.96
N MET A 263 -5.59 20.39 -8.69
CA MET A 263 -4.46 19.58 -9.13
C MET A 263 -3.47 20.41 -9.94
N ASP A 264 -2.20 20.40 -9.55
CA ASP A 264 -1.07 20.88 -10.35
C ASP A 264 -0.72 19.78 -11.37
N TYR A 265 -1.22 19.93 -12.60
CA TYR A 265 -1.14 18.91 -13.63
C TYR A 265 0.20 18.90 -14.35
N GLY A 266 0.73 17.69 -14.59
CA GLY A 266 1.94 17.47 -15.38
C GLY A 266 1.95 16.13 -16.08
N VAL A 267 2.69 16.02 -17.17
CA VAL A 267 2.79 14.79 -17.98
C VAL A 267 3.54 13.69 -17.25
N TYR A 268 4.56 14.05 -16.47
CA TYR A 268 5.39 13.09 -15.72
C TYR A 268 4.94 12.89 -14.27
N GLY A 269 4.09 13.75 -13.77
CA GLY A 269 3.56 13.71 -12.41
C GLY A 269 2.61 14.87 -12.18
N SER A 270 1.48 14.63 -11.50
CA SER A 270 0.52 15.64 -11.09
C SER A 270 0.42 15.61 -9.56
N ASN A 271 0.34 16.79 -8.93
CA ASN A 271 0.42 16.94 -7.50
C ASN A 271 -0.82 17.62 -6.92
N ALA A 272 -1.35 17.08 -5.82
CA ALA A 272 -2.34 17.72 -4.98
C ALA A 272 -2.18 17.27 -3.53
N SER A 273 -2.73 18.03 -2.59
CA SER A 273 -2.73 17.65 -1.18
C SER A 273 -3.80 16.62 -0.88
N LEU A 274 -3.46 15.59 -0.08
CA LEU A 274 -4.47 14.72 0.53
C LEU A 274 -5.12 15.42 1.73
N ALA A 275 -4.31 16.08 2.55
CA ALA A 275 -4.67 16.67 3.81
C ALA A 275 -5.07 18.15 3.67
N GLU A 276 -6.03 18.59 4.45
CA GLU A 276 -6.34 20.01 4.67
C GLU A 276 -5.43 20.59 5.75
N TYR A 277 -4.15 20.89 5.41
CA TYR A 277 -3.17 21.41 6.37
C TYR A 277 -3.51 22.80 6.90
N VAL A 278 -4.21 23.60 6.12
CA VAL A 278 -4.71 24.91 6.48
C VAL A 278 -6.21 24.92 6.19
N PRO A 279 -7.08 25.34 7.11
CA PRO A 279 -8.52 25.38 6.88
C PRO A 279 -8.87 26.11 5.59
N GLY A 280 -9.63 25.45 4.71
CA GLY A 280 -10.03 25.93 3.40
C GLY A 280 -8.97 25.76 2.29
N SER A 281 -7.80 25.15 2.58
CA SER A 281 -6.83 24.87 1.52
C SER A 281 -7.27 23.72 0.62
N PRO A 282 -7.06 23.82 -0.72
CA PRO A 282 -7.40 22.78 -1.66
C PRO A 282 -6.75 21.44 -1.29
N SER A 283 -7.57 20.38 -1.18
CA SER A 283 -7.12 19.04 -0.79
C SER A 283 -8.21 18.01 -1.08
N ALA A 284 -7.86 16.73 -1.12
CA ALA A 284 -8.84 15.65 -1.22
C ALA A 284 -9.79 15.63 -0.02
N GLU A 285 -9.29 15.94 1.18
CA GLU A 285 -10.09 16.02 2.40
C GLU A 285 -11.19 17.07 2.28
N LEU A 286 -10.84 18.31 1.89
CA LEU A 286 -11.80 19.39 1.67
C LEU A 286 -12.75 19.06 0.53
N ALA A 287 -12.23 18.53 -0.58
CA ALA A 287 -13.02 18.19 -1.77
C ALA A 287 -14.11 17.14 -1.49
N LEU A 288 -13.76 16.07 -0.77
CA LEU A 288 -14.70 15.03 -0.38
C LEU A 288 -15.81 15.57 0.52
N LYS A 289 -15.49 16.47 1.46
CA LYS A 289 -16.47 17.12 2.35
C LYS A 289 -17.37 18.09 1.59
N SER A 290 -16.77 18.96 0.76
CA SER A 290 -17.49 20.12 0.17
C SER A 290 -18.25 19.76 -1.09
N PHE A 291 -17.72 18.88 -1.95
CA PHE A 291 -18.25 18.62 -3.27
C PHE A 291 -18.85 17.23 -3.46
N PHE A 292 -18.47 16.25 -2.61
CA PHE A 292 -18.82 14.86 -2.87
C PHE A 292 -19.61 14.15 -1.76
N GLY A 293 -20.03 14.89 -0.71
CA GLY A 293 -20.96 14.38 0.30
C GLY A 293 -20.40 13.36 1.29
N TYR A 294 -19.13 13.53 1.68
CA TYR A 294 -18.46 12.76 2.74
C TYR A 294 -18.12 13.68 3.93
N PRO A 295 -19.12 14.12 4.71
CA PRO A 295 -18.94 15.22 5.68
C PRO A 295 -18.12 14.83 6.91
N ASP A 296 -18.06 13.56 7.26
CA ASP A 296 -17.56 13.07 8.56
C ASP A 296 -16.07 12.67 8.50
N ILE A 297 -15.36 12.98 7.41
CA ILE A 297 -13.95 12.62 7.23
C ILE A 297 -13.09 13.27 8.32
N ILE A 298 -12.15 12.48 8.84
CA ILE A 298 -11.17 12.92 9.85
C ILE A 298 -9.77 12.65 9.29
N GLY A 299 -8.93 13.69 9.30
CA GLY A 299 -7.52 13.58 8.98
C GLY A 299 -6.68 13.30 10.22
N LEU A 300 -5.74 12.35 10.14
CA LEU A 300 -4.85 11.97 11.24
C LEU A 300 -3.40 11.90 10.78
N HIS A 301 -2.51 12.49 11.61
CA HIS A 301 -1.05 12.38 11.43
C HIS A 301 -0.50 11.18 12.19
N ARG A 302 0.32 10.37 11.54
CA ARG A 302 0.98 9.19 12.12
C ARG A 302 1.83 9.55 13.35
N SER A 303 2.54 10.67 13.31
CA SER A 303 3.43 11.14 14.37
C SER A 303 2.74 11.42 15.70
N GLN A 304 1.40 11.54 15.72
CA GLN A 304 0.61 11.81 16.92
C GLN A 304 0.11 10.53 17.61
N HIS A 305 0.45 9.36 17.06
CA HIS A 305 -0.10 8.08 17.51
C HIS A 305 0.99 7.03 17.71
N SER A 306 0.84 6.20 18.76
CA SER A 306 1.69 5.03 18.93
C SER A 306 1.40 3.98 17.84
N ASP A 307 2.34 3.06 17.58
CA ASP A 307 2.16 1.96 16.62
C ASP A 307 0.91 1.14 16.89
N SER A 308 0.68 0.78 18.16
CA SER A 308 -0.48 -0.02 18.53
C SER A 308 -1.80 0.70 18.28
N LEU A 309 -1.86 2.00 18.60
CA LEU A 309 -3.06 2.81 18.35
C LEU A 309 -3.30 3.02 16.86
N TRP A 310 -2.22 3.25 16.08
CA TRP A 310 -2.32 3.40 14.63
C TRP A 310 -2.89 2.16 13.95
N ILE A 311 -2.35 0.98 14.30
CA ILE A 311 -2.86 -0.31 13.81
C ILE A 311 -4.33 -0.50 14.21
N GLN A 312 -4.70 -0.14 15.45
CA GLN A 312 -6.08 -0.27 15.91
C GLN A 312 -7.02 0.67 15.13
N ILE A 313 -6.64 1.92 14.88
CA ILE A 313 -7.40 2.86 14.06
C ILE A 313 -7.66 2.28 12.68
N LEU A 314 -6.60 1.83 12.00
CA LEU A 314 -6.71 1.25 10.65
C LEU A 314 -7.62 0.02 10.63
N LYS A 315 -7.49 -0.89 11.60
CA LYS A 315 -8.36 -2.07 11.70
C LYS A 315 -9.81 -1.70 11.93
N ASN A 316 -10.08 -0.73 12.82
CA ASN A 316 -11.45 -0.27 13.09
C ASN A 316 -12.13 0.29 11.83
N GLU A 317 -11.39 0.98 10.97
CA GLU A 317 -11.90 1.46 9.68
C GLU A 317 -12.25 0.29 8.76
N ILE A 318 -11.32 -0.65 8.60
CA ILE A 318 -11.50 -1.81 7.73
C ILE A 318 -12.63 -2.72 8.25
N ASP A 319 -12.69 -2.99 9.55
CA ASP A 319 -13.75 -3.78 10.19
C ASP A 319 -15.13 -3.12 10.05
N SER A 320 -15.14 -1.79 9.87
CA SER A 320 -16.34 -1.00 9.58
C SER A 320 -16.61 -0.84 8.08
N ALA A 321 -15.97 -1.62 7.24
CA ALA A 321 -16.06 -1.56 5.77
C ALA A 321 -15.77 -0.17 5.19
N ARG A 322 -14.82 0.57 5.76
CA ARG A 322 -14.39 1.89 5.30
C ARG A 322 -12.95 1.85 4.80
N PRO A 323 -12.72 1.93 3.49
CA PRO A 323 -11.36 2.07 2.94
C PRO A 323 -10.70 3.36 3.43
N VAL A 324 -9.41 3.30 3.70
CA VAL A 324 -8.62 4.43 4.20
C VAL A 324 -7.82 5.04 3.06
N LEU A 325 -7.92 6.36 2.87
CA LEU A 325 -6.98 7.09 2.03
C LEU A 325 -5.71 7.36 2.83
N TYR A 326 -4.60 6.87 2.33
CA TYR A 326 -3.31 6.95 3.00
C TYR A 326 -2.32 7.74 2.15
N ARG A 327 -1.54 8.61 2.79
CA ARG A 327 -0.41 9.30 2.20
C ARG A 327 0.84 8.97 2.99
N ALA A 328 1.91 8.65 2.28
CA ALA A 328 3.26 8.59 2.81
C ALA A 328 4.16 9.54 2.04
N SER A 329 5.15 10.11 2.69
CA SER A 329 6.17 10.97 2.06
C SER A 329 7.55 10.41 2.37
N GLY A 330 8.43 10.44 1.39
CA GLY A 330 9.85 10.13 1.51
C GLY A 330 10.66 11.12 0.69
N ASP A 331 11.96 10.90 0.56
CA ASP A 331 12.88 11.79 -0.16
C ASP A 331 12.55 11.95 -1.65
N ILE A 332 11.88 10.98 -2.24
CA ILE A 332 11.46 11.00 -3.65
C ILE A 332 10.02 11.52 -3.86
N GLY A 333 9.41 12.13 -2.83
CA GLY A 333 8.11 12.76 -2.89
C GLY A 333 7.04 12.11 -2.03
N GLY A 334 5.84 12.69 -2.06
CA GLY A 334 4.66 12.17 -1.38
C GLY A 334 3.77 11.36 -2.33
N HIS A 335 3.22 10.25 -1.84
CA HIS A 335 2.32 9.40 -2.61
C HIS A 335 1.07 9.06 -1.81
N ALA A 336 -0.08 9.04 -2.49
CA ALA A 336 -1.35 8.61 -1.94
C ALA A 336 -1.78 7.27 -2.55
N PHE A 337 -2.42 6.44 -1.73
CA PHE A 337 -2.92 5.11 -2.07
C PHE A 337 -4.09 4.73 -1.16
N VAL A 338 -4.70 3.58 -1.41
CA VAL A 338 -5.80 3.07 -0.59
C VAL A 338 -5.32 1.89 0.25
N LEU A 339 -5.73 1.88 1.52
CA LEU A 339 -5.56 0.76 2.43
C LEU A 339 -6.95 0.20 2.77
N ASP A 340 -7.19 -1.10 2.48
CA ASP A 340 -8.55 -1.62 2.40
C ASP A 340 -8.74 -3.06 2.90
N ALA A 341 -7.70 -3.70 3.43
CA ALA A 341 -7.76 -4.98 4.13
C ALA A 341 -6.58 -5.13 5.08
N TYR A 342 -6.61 -6.14 5.95
CA TYR A 342 -5.47 -6.59 6.74
C TYR A 342 -5.50 -8.10 6.95
N ASP A 343 -4.32 -8.68 7.19
CA ASP A 343 -4.19 -10.09 7.54
C ASP A 343 -4.05 -10.32 9.06
N ASP A 344 -4.02 -11.58 9.45
CA ASP A 344 -3.87 -12.04 10.83
C ASP A 344 -2.53 -11.63 11.50
N SER A 345 -1.56 -11.20 10.72
CA SER A 345 -0.23 -10.80 11.17
C SER A 345 -0.02 -9.29 11.15
N ASN A 346 -1.09 -8.50 10.97
CA ASN A 346 -1.09 -7.04 10.87
C ASN A 346 -0.32 -6.49 9.65
N TYR A 347 -0.29 -7.23 8.54
CA TYR A 347 0.03 -6.65 7.25
C TYR A 347 -1.24 -6.10 6.63
N PHE A 348 -1.18 -4.88 6.11
CA PHE A 348 -2.31 -4.18 5.52
C PHE A 348 -2.21 -4.22 4.01
N HIS A 349 -3.34 -4.53 3.35
CA HIS A 349 -3.43 -4.49 1.91
C HIS A 349 -3.38 -3.04 1.41
N ILE A 350 -2.50 -2.79 0.44
CA ILE A 350 -2.33 -1.51 -0.22
C ILE A 350 -2.64 -1.67 -1.70
N ASN A 351 -3.60 -0.88 -2.18
CA ASN A 351 -3.82 -0.63 -3.60
C ASN A 351 -3.07 0.65 -3.98
N TRP A 352 -1.97 0.51 -4.72
CA TRP A 352 -1.08 1.62 -5.06
C TRP A 352 -1.63 2.58 -6.10
N GLY A 353 -2.79 2.27 -6.72
CA GLY A 353 -3.34 3.07 -7.82
C GLY A 353 -2.49 3.01 -9.10
N TRP A 354 -1.86 1.87 -9.37
CA TRP A 354 -0.95 1.64 -10.50
C TRP A 354 -1.37 0.44 -11.34
N THR A 355 -2.65 0.42 -11.73
CA THR A 355 -3.28 -0.67 -12.52
C THR A 355 -3.20 -2.06 -11.86
N GLY A 356 -3.21 -2.10 -10.51
CA GLY A 356 -3.08 -3.33 -9.72
C GLY A 356 -1.64 -3.84 -9.59
N TYR A 357 -0.67 -3.10 -10.12
CA TYR A 357 0.72 -3.53 -10.08
C TYR A 357 1.32 -3.35 -8.69
N ALA A 358 1.98 -4.38 -8.20
CA ALA A 358 2.58 -4.47 -6.86
C ALA A 358 1.60 -4.30 -5.69
N ASP A 359 0.28 -4.35 -5.92
CA ASP A 359 -0.69 -4.40 -4.84
C ASP A 359 -0.41 -5.63 -3.95
N GLY A 360 -0.57 -5.48 -2.64
CA GLY A 360 -0.22 -6.54 -1.69
C GLY A 360 -0.35 -6.09 -0.24
N TYR A 361 0.22 -6.88 0.65
CA TYR A 361 0.15 -6.69 2.10
C TYR A 361 1.48 -6.20 2.64
N PHE A 362 1.49 -5.08 3.38
CA PHE A 362 2.70 -4.40 3.84
C PHE A 362 2.62 -4.05 5.32
N SER A 363 3.78 -4.03 5.99
CA SER A 363 3.88 -3.50 7.35
C SER A 363 3.69 -1.98 7.34
N VAL A 364 2.81 -1.48 8.20
CA VAL A 364 2.59 -0.03 8.44
C VAL A 364 3.08 0.39 9.82
N SER A 365 3.66 -0.51 10.58
CA SER A 365 4.25 -0.27 11.90
C SER A 365 5.77 -0.23 11.81
N SER A 366 6.40 0.32 12.84
CA SER A 366 7.86 0.27 12.99
C SER A 366 8.38 -1.15 12.82
N LEU A 367 9.48 -1.31 12.11
CA LEU A 367 10.12 -2.61 11.85
C LEU A 367 10.80 -3.17 13.09
N ASN A 368 11.27 -2.29 13.99
CA ASN A 368 11.74 -2.62 15.32
C ASN A 368 11.12 -1.65 16.33
N PRO A 369 10.23 -2.11 17.23
CA PRO A 369 9.59 -1.24 18.23
C PRO A 369 10.55 -0.53 19.20
N ALA A 370 11.79 -0.99 19.31
CA ALA A 370 12.85 -0.34 20.09
C ALA A 370 13.61 0.73 19.29
N SER A 371 13.41 0.79 17.99
CA SER A 371 14.02 1.79 17.12
C SER A 371 13.13 3.04 17.00
N TYR A 372 13.73 4.11 16.48
CA TYR A 372 12.96 5.25 16.04
C TYR A 372 12.07 4.86 14.85
N SER A 373 10.77 5.03 15.00
CA SER A 373 9.83 4.89 13.89
C SER A 373 9.98 6.12 12.98
N PHE A 374 10.04 5.92 11.66
CA PHE A 374 10.01 7.00 10.66
C PHE A 374 8.56 7.35 10.27
N PRO A 375 7.76 7.94 11.20
CA PRO A 375 6.35 8.25 10.95
C PRO A 375 6.18 9.56 10.18
N ASN A 376 7.28 10.21 9.79
CA ASN A 376 7.24 11.52 9.16
C ASN A 376 6.58 11.43 7.78
N GLY A 377 5.61 12.35 7.56
CA GLY A 377 4.89 12.43 6.29
C GLY A 377 3.78 11.39 6.09
N HIS A 378 3.49 10.54 7.07
CA HIS A 378 2.33 9.65 7.01
C HIS A 378 1.07 10.36 7.52
N TYR A 379 0.02 10.33 6.70
CA TYR A 379 -1.26 10.95 6.96
C TYR A 379 -2.38 10.07 6.41
N ILE A 380 -3.48 9.98 7.12
CA ILE A 380 -4.65 9.22 6.65
C ILE A 380 -5.92 10.05 6.72
N LEU A 381 -6.84 9.76 5.81
CA LEU A 381 -8.24 10.13 5.93
C LEU A 381 -9.04 8.89 6.30
N ILE A 382 -9.78 9.00 7.40
CA ILE A 382 -10.64 7.95 7.96
C ILE A 382 -12.08 8.43 8.02
N ASN A 383 -12.97 7.51 8.42
CA ASN A 383 -14.42 7.75 8.50
C ASN A 383 -15.00 8.20 7.15
N ILE A 384 -14.45 7.67 6.05
CA ILE A 384 -14.91 7.98 4.69
C ILE A 384 -16.15 7.17 4.39
N LYS A 385 -17.30 7.79 4.57
CA LYS A 385 -18.62 7.20 4.28
C LYS A 385 -19.57 8.29 3.75
N PRO A 386 -20.50 7.95 2.85
CA PRO A 386 -21.54 8.87 2.41
C PRO A 386 -22.41 9.39 3.57
N SER A 387 -22.95 10.60 3.42
CA SER A 387 -23.82 11.24 4.44
C SER A 387 -25.11 10.49 4.72
N ASP A 388 -25.61 9.75 3.73
CA ASP A 388 -26.84 8.95 3.78
C ASP A 388 -26.57 7.47 4.14
N TYR A 389 -25.32 7.12 4.44
CA TYR A 389 -24.95 5.76 4.83
C TYR A 389 -25.44 5.42 6.23
N ILE A 390 -26.40 4.51 6.31
CA ILE A 390 -26.90 3.94 7.58
C ILE A 390 -26.17 2.61 7.81
N ILE A 391 -25.42 2.50 8.91
CA ILE A 391 -24.83 1.23 9.33
C ILE A 391 -25.98 0.28 9.68
N ASN A 392 -26.22 -0.74 8.84
CA ASN A 392 -27.11 -1.83 9.21
C ASN A 392 -26.26 -2.88 9.94
N PRO A 393 -26.42 -3.04 11.29
CA PRO A 393 -25.57 -3.91 12.10
C PRO A 393 -25.71 -5.42 11.75
N ASP A 394 -26.73 -5.79 10.98
CA ASP A 394 -27.04 -7.17 10.66
C ASP A 394 -26.67 -7.57 9.19
N SER A 395 -26.10 -6.67 8.41
CA SER A 395 -25.77 -6.96 7.01
C SER A 395 -24.25 -6.96 6.78
N ASN A 396 -23.73 -8.12 6.42
CA ASN A 396 -22.40 -8.26 5.81
C ASN A 396 -22.39 -7.78 4.33
N HIS A 397 -23.38 -7.01 3.90
CA HIS A 397 -23.52 -6.52 2.53
C HIS A 397 -23.89 -5.03 2.52
N ILE A 398 -23.20 -4.31 1.67
CA ILE A 398 -23.50 -2.92 1.29
C ILE A 398 -24.84 -2.95 0.53
N VAL A 399 -25.83 -2.20 0.96
CA VAL A 399 -27.10 -1.97 0.25
C VAL A 399 -26.96 -0.72 -0.61
#